data_9a0edeeb871b60caad1a8c4a8aec0c76
#
_entry.id   9a0edeeb871b60caad1a8c4a8aec0c76
#
_cell.length_a   1.000
_cell.length_b   1.000
_cell.length_c   1.000
_cell.angle_alpha   90.00
_cell.angle_beta   90.00
_cell.angle_gamma   90.00
#
_symmetry.space_group_name_H-M   'P 1'
#
loop_
_entity.id
_entity.type
_entity.pdbx_description
1 polymer ?
#
loop_
_entity_poly.entity_id
_entity_poly.type
_entity_poly.pdbx_seq_one_letter_code
_entity_poly.pdbx_strand_id
1 'polypeptide(L)'
;MGDTAVTDSYRVLLSGGEGEIVEKKSRFIATIRKCETEEEAVAFIEEMKKKYWDARHNCSAFIIGSRGELTRCSDDGEPSGTAGRPMLEVLTGSGIRNIAVVVTRYFGGTLLGTGGLVRAYTQAVKEGLAHCETGIMRKGCELEVATDYNDVGKLQYYFGQQGIVPTDSIYAENVKFILLIPVEKEEKVRKNLTETTCGKVKIEKLKETYFIDKE
;
A
#
# COMPACT_ATOMS: atom_id res chain seq x y z
N MET A 1 -3.36 -1.14 -30.64
CA MET A 1 -4.07 -1.35 -29.37
C MET A 1 -3.02 -1.84 -28.42
N GLY A 2 -2.48 -0.95 -27.59
CA GLY A 2 -1.41 -1.27 -26.67
C GLY A 2 -1.98 -2.02 -25.48
N ASP A 3 -1.50 -3.22 -25.30
CA ASP A 3 -1.67 -4.02 -24.09
C ASP A 3 -0.94 -3.28 -22.97
N THR A 4 -1.67 -2.47 -22.20
CA THR A 4 -1.13 -1.84 -21.00
C THR A 4 -0.95 -2.96 -19.99
N ALA A 5 0.30 -3.38 -19.80
CA ALA A 5 0.70 -4.32 -18.77
C ALA A 5 0.00 -3.94 -17.45
N VAL A 6 -0.94 -4.78 -17.03
CA VAL A 6 -1.53 -4.71 -15.69
C VAL A 6 -0.34 -4.86 -14.75
N THR A 7 0.00 -3.81 -14.03
CA THR A 7 1.03 -3.91 -12.99
C THR A 7 0.53 -4.91 -11.97
N ASP A 8 1.11 -6.11 -11.97
CA ASP A 8 0.75 -7.22 -11.07
C ASP A 8 1.05 -6.88 -9.60
N SER A 9 1.59 -5.69 -9.34
CA SER A 9 1.89 -5.20 -8.00
C SER A 9 1.72 -3.68 -7.88
N TYR A 10 1.30 -3.21 -6.70
CA TYR A 10 1.19 -1.79 -6.36
C TYR A 10 1.40 -1.56 -4.86
N ARG A 11 1.88 -0.36 -4.50
CA ARG A 11 2.06 0.00 -3.09
C ARG A 11 0.73 0.25 -2.40
N VAL A 12 0.63 -0.24 -1.17
CA VAL A 12 -0.54 -0.04 -0.30
C VAL A 12 -0.12 0.48 1.06
N LEU A 13 -1.03 1.19 1.71
CA LEU A 13 -0.88 1.60 3.09
C LEU A 13 -1.26 0.43 4.01
N LEU A 14 -0.37 0.05 4.95
CA LEU A 14 -0.64 -0.94 6.00
C LEU A 14 -1.19 -0.25 7.24
N SER A 15 -0.53 0.83 7.68
CA SER A 15 -1.06 1.71 8.71
C SER A 15 -0.95 3.16 8.29
N GLY A 16 -1.94 3.96 8.68
CA GLY A 16 -1.93 5.41 8.49
C GLY A 16 -0.90 6.08 9.38
N GLY A 17 -0.62 7.36 9.07
CA GLY A 17 0.33 8.18 9.82
C GLY A 17 -0.18 9.60 10.01
N GLU A 18 0.41 10.30 10.95
CA GLU A 18 0.20 11.72 11.19
C GLU A 18 1.55 12.43 11.22
N GLY A 19 1.63 13.59 10.59
CA GLY A 19 2.83 14.43 10.58
C GLY A 19 2.46 15.88 10.70
N GLU A 20 3.32 16.68 11.32
CA GLU A 20 3.11 18.10 11.50
C GLU A 20 4.34 18.89 11.04
N ILE A 21 4.10 19.98 10.35
CA ILE A 21 5.12 20.98 10.06
C ILE A 21 4.65 22.37 10.52
N VAL A 22 5.60 23.23 10.81
CA VAL A 22 5.35 24.64 11.12
C VAL A 22 6.11 25.51 10.13
N GLU A 23 5.38 26.36 9.39
CA GLU A 23 5.97 27.32 8.43
C GLU A 23 5.45 28.72 8.75
N LYS A 24 6.38 29.64 9.08
CA LYS A 24 6.06 31.02 9.49
C LYS A 24 4.92 31.10 10.53
N LYS A 25 5.01 30.28 11.58
CA LYS A 25 4.03 30.11 12.66
C LYS A 25 2.70 29.49 12.24
N SER A 26 2.43 29.23 10.97
CA SER A 26 1.28 28.39 10.54
C SER A 26 1.62 26.93 10.80
N ARG A 27 0.64 26.19 11.38
CA ARG A 27 0.75 24.73 11.60
C ARG A 27 -0.01 23.99 10.51
N PHE A 28 0.60 22.95 9.99
CA PHE A 28 0.01 22.07 8.99
C PHE A 28 0.08 20.63 9.53
N ILE A 29 -1.07 20.04 9.82
CA ILE A 29 -1.18 18.70 10.38
C ILE A 29 -1.71 17.80 9.27
N ALA A 30 -0.89 16.88 8.77
CA ALA A 30 -1.27 15.88 7.79
C ALA A 30 -1.71 14.61 8.50
N THR A 31 -2.95 14.17 8.27
CA THR A 31 -3.45 12.87 8.73
C THR A 31 -3.69 12.00 7.50
N ILE A 32 -3.15 10.80 7.49
CA ILE A 32 -3.20 9.86 6.35
C ILE A 32 -3.90 8.58 6.78
N ARG A 33 -4.80 8.09 5.91
CA ARG A 33 -5.58 6.87 6.16
C ARG A 33 -5.72 6.03 4.89
N LYS A 34 -5.75 4.71 5.06
CA LYS A 34 -6.17 3.78 4.02
C LYS A 34 -7.67 3.95 3.79
N CYS A 35 -8.07 4.12 2.52
CA CYS A 35 -9.47 4.17 2.09
C CYS A 35 -9.59 3.36 0.81
N GLU A 36 -10.47 2.37 0.80
CA GLU A 36 -10.66 1.47 -0.35
C GLU A 36 -11.76 1.95 -1.30
N THR A 37 -12.65 2.83 -0.80
CA THR A 37 -13.75 3.41 -1.58
C THR A 37 -13.80 4.94 -1.46
N GLU A 38 -14.55 5.58 -2.37
CA GLU A 38 -14.79 7.03 -2.33
C GLU A 38 -15.56 7.43 -1.07
N GLU A 39 -16.53 6.61 -0.66
CA GLU A 39 -17.36 6.84 0.53
C GLU A 39 -16.51 6.84 1.80
N GLU A 40 -15.54 5.92 1.92
CA GLU A 40 -14.61 5.88 3.04
C GLU A 40 -13.72 7.13 3.07
N ALA A 41 -13.22 7.58 1.91
CA ALA A 41 -12.39 8.78 1.81
C ALA A 41 -13.19 10.03 2.19
N VAL A 42 -14.43 10.15 1.73
CA VAL A 42 -15.33 11.26 2.08
C VAL A 42 -15.66 11.23 3.58
N ALA A 43 -15.99 10.07 4.14
CA ALA A 43 -16.26 9.93 5.57
C ALA A 43 -15.04 10.33 6.42
N PHE A 44 -13.85 9.95 6.00
CA PHE A 44 -12.59 10.34 6.66
C PHE A 44 -12.38 11.86 6.61
N ILE A 45 -12.62 12.52 5.47
CA ILE A 45 -12.49 13.96 5.33
C ILE A 45 -13.46 14.68 6.28
N GLU A 46 -14.71 14.23 6.36
CA GLU A 46 -15.72 14.80 7.24
C GLU A 46 -15.39 14.56 8.73
N GLU A 47 -14.80 13.40 9.07
CA GLU A 47 -14.28 13.13 10.42
C GLU A 47 -13.19 14.14 10.80
N MET A 48 -12.25 14.43 9.89
CA MET A 48 -11.17 15.39 10.16
C MET A 48 -11.69 16.82 10.27
N LYS A 49 -12.66 17.22 9.46
CA LYS A 49 -13.33 18.52 9.60
C LYS A 49 -14.03 18.68 10.96
N LYS A 50 -14.63 17.60 11.47
CA LYS A 50 -15.24 17.60 12.81
C LYS A 50 -14.19 17.62 13.91
N LYS A 51 -13.11 16.85 13.78
CA LYS A 51 -12.01 16.81 14.75
C LYS A 51 -11.33 18.17 14.88
N TYR A 52 -11.11 18.85 13.76
CA TYR A 52 -10.44 20.15 13.66
C TYR A 52 -11.41 21.27 13.24
N TRP A 53 -12.57 21.30 13.88
CA TRP A 53 -13.68 22.23 13.55
C TRP A 53 -13.31 23.71 13.66
N ASP A 54 -12.30 24.04 14.46
CA ASP A 54 -11.78 25.38 14.69
C ASP A 54 -10.71 25.81 13.66
N ALA A 55 -10.26 24.88 12.82
CA ALA A 55 -9.37 25.19 11.71
C ALA A 55 -10.14 25.76 10.51
N ARG A 56 -9.52 26.71 9.80
CA ARG A 56 -10.15 27.32 8.62
C ARG A 56 -10.09 26.45 7.38
N HIS A 57 -9.08 25.59 7.27
CA HIS A 57 -8.81 24.79 6.09
C HIS A 57 -8.46 23.35 6.48
N ASN A 58 -9.21 22.42 5.93
CA ASN A 58 -8.97 20.98 5.99
C ASN A 58 -8.87 20.46 4.55
N CYS A 59 -7.75 20.82 3.89
CA CYS A 59 -7.51 20.46 2.51
C CYS A 59 -7.32 18.96 2.37
N SER A 60 -7.79 18.38 1.26
CA SER A 60 -7.80 16.91 1.11
C SER A 60 -7.34 16.47 -0.27
N ALA A 61 -6.81 15.23 -0.34
CA ALA A 61 -6.56 14.53 -1.57
C ALA A 61 -6.68 13.02 -1.32
N PHE A 62 -7.16 12.27 -2.33
CA PHE A 62 -7.18 10.81 -2.27
C PHE A 62 -6.99 10.15 -3.64
N ILE A 63 -6.54 8.90 -3.59
CA ILE A 63 -6.36 8.02 -4.75
C ILE A 63 -6.98 6.66 -4.39
N ILE A 64 -8.00 6.25 -5.12
CA ILE A 64 -8.74 4.99 -4.93
C ILE A 64 -8.60 4.13 -6.18
N GLY A 65 -8.58 2.81 -5.96
CA GLY A 65 -8.46 1.79 -7.00
C GLY A 65 -7.03 1.31 -7.20
N SER A 66 -6.87 0.07 -7.61
CA SER A 66 -5.57 -0.60 -7.78
C SER A 66 -4.67 0.07 -8.84
N ARG A 67 -5.27 0.75 -9.82
CA ARG A 67 -4.59 1.56 -10.83
C ARG A 67 -4.69 3.06 -10.55
N GLY A 68 -5.35 3.46 -9.45
CA GLY A 68 -5.60 4.87 -9.12
C GLY A 68 -6.66 5.49 -10.04
N GLU A 69 -7.70 4.74 -10.36
CA GLU A 69 -8.74 5.12 -11.32
C GLU A 69 -9.54 6.34 -10.87
N LEU A 70 -9.68 6.49 -9.56
CA LEU A 70 -10.39 7.63 -8.98
C LEU A 70 -9.45 8.49 -8.16
N THR A 71 -9.31 9.75 -8.57
CA THR A 71 -8.55 10.76 -7.83
C THR A 71 -9.38 12.00 -7.59
N ARG A 72 -9.30 12.55 -6.38
CA ARG A 72 -9.95 13.81 -6.03
C ARG A 72 -9.03 14.65 -5.16
N CYS A 73 -9.21 15.95 -5.20
CA CYS A 73 -8.56 16.87 -4.26
C CYS A 73 -9.41 18.12 -4.03
N SER A 74 -9.18 18.78 -2.88
CA SER A 74 -9.88 19.99 -2.47
C SER A 74 -8.94 20.94 -1.77
N ASP A 75 -9.00 22.22 -2.14
CA ASP A 75 -8.28 23.31 -1.48
C ASP A 75 -9.00 23.81 -0.22
N ASP A 76 -10.26 23.41 0.01
CA ASP A 76 -11.08 23.78 1.20
C ASP A 76 -10.93 25.25 1.62
N GLY A 77 -11.08 26.17 0.65
CA GLY A 77 -11.00 27.62 0.85
C GLY A 77 -9.61 28.25 0.83
N GLU A 78 -8.54 27.46 0.64
CA GLU A 78 -7.23 28.03 0.25
C GLU A 78 -7.28 28.56 -1.19
N PRO A 79 -6.33 29.41 -1.62
CA PRO A 79 -6.26 29.85 -3.00
C PRO A 79 -6.16 28.65 -3.96
N SER A 80 -6.92 28.70 -5.05
CA SER A 80 -7.06 27.59 -5.99
C SER A 80 -5.71 27.01 -6.43
N GLY A 81 -5.56 25.69 -6.31
CA GLY A 81 -4.38 24.93 -6.72
C GLY A 81 -3.18 25.04 -5.79
N THR A 82 -3.34 25.64 -4.58
CA THR A 82 -2.21 25.81 -3.65
C THR A 82 -2.11 24.73 -2.59
N ALA A 83 -3.12 23.90 -2.42
CA ALA A 83 -3.19 22.85 -1.41
C ALA A 83 -3.53 21.47 -2.00
N GLY A 84 -4.77 21.30 -2.44
CA GLY A 84 -5.27 19.98 -2.86
C GLY A 84 -4.47 19.36 -3.98
N ARG A 85 -4.16 20.12 -5.04
CA ARG A 85 -3.39 19.61 -6.17
C ARG A 85 -1.96 19.24 -5.82
N PRO A 86 -1.16 20.08 -5.12
CA PRO A 86 0.16 19.71 -4.63
C PRO A 86 0.16 18.46 -3.74
N MET A 87 -0.86 18.31 -2.88
CA MET A 87 -1.03 17.10 -2.06
C MET A 87 -1.25 15.85 -2.92
N LEU A 88 -2.14 15.94 -3.91
CA LEU A 88 -2.42 14.84 -4.84
C LEU A 88 -1.18 14.45 -5.66
N GLU A 89 -0.37 15.42 -6.08
CA GLU A 89 0.89 15.16 -6.79
C GLU A 89 1.88 14.37 -5.92
N VAL A 90 1.96 14.66 -4.61
CA VAL A 90 2.78 13.87 -3.66
C VAL A 90 2.27 12.44 -3.54
N LEU A 91 0.94 12.26 -3.37
CA LEU A 91 0.34 10.92 -3.29
C LEU A 91 0.60 10.13 -4.58
N THR A 92 0.42 10.77 -5.74
CA THR A 92 0.68 10.13 -7.04
C THR A 92 2.15 9.71 -7.16
N GLY A 93 3.08 10.58 -6.79
CA GLY A 93 4.51 10.30 -6.80
C GLY A 93 4.96 9.21 -5.83
N SER A 94 4.23 8.99 -4.73
CA SER A 94 4.51 7.90 -3.77
C SER A 94 4.21 6.51 -4.33
N GLY A 95 3.37 6.42 -5.36
CA GLY A 95 2.89 5.15 -5.92
C GLY A 95 1.90 4.38 -5.04
N ILE A 96 1.55 4.90 -3.87
CA ILE A 96 0.60 4.27 -2.95
C ILE A 96 -0.83 4.41 -3.50
N ARG A 97 -1.62 3.34 -3.40
CA ARG A 97 -3.02 3.26 -3.81
C ARG A 97 -3.92 3.09 -2.59
N ASN A 98 -5.20 3.40 -2.76
CA ASN A 98 -6.21 3.29 -1.69
C ASN A 98 -5.81 4.12 -0.46
N ILE A 99 -5.50 5.41 -0.71
CA ILE A 99 -4.96 6.35 0.27
C ILE A 99 -5.74 7.67 0.23
N ALA A 100 -6.02 8.22 1.40
CA ALA A 100 -6.53 9.56 1.56
C ALA A 100 -5.66 10.35 2.55
N VAL A 101 -5.50 11.64 2.31
CA VAL A 101 -4.83 12.59 3.20
C VAL A 101 -5.70 13.82 3.43
N VAL A 102 -5.74 14.27 4.67
CA VAL A 102 -6.27 15.59 5.04
C VAL A 102 -5.14 16.39 5.69
N VAL A 103 -4.92 17.60 5.20
CA VAL A 103 -4.01 18.55 5.84
C VAL A 103 -4.81 19.69 6.44
N THR A 104 -4.81 19.73 7.76
CA THR A 104 -5.45 20.78 8.57
C THR A 104 -4.49 21.92 8.79
N ARG A 105 -4.89 23.15 8.51
CA ARG A 105 -4.06 24.34 8.69
C ARG A 105 -4.62 25.28 9.74
N TYR A 106 -3.74 25.67 10.66
CA TYR A 106 -3.91 26.81 11.57
C TYR A 106 -3.02 27.96 11.13
N PHE A 107 -3.62 29.13 10.88
CA PHE A 107 -2.91 30.32 10.42
C PHE A 107 -2.06 30.95 11.53
N GLY A 108 -0.80 31.20 11.24
CA GLY A 108 0.19 31.75 12.20
C GLY A 108 0.34 33.28 12.18
N GLY A 109 -0.58 34.00 11.53
CA GLY A 109 -0.53 35.47 11.47
C GLY A 109 0.37 36.03 10.33
N THR A 110 1.13 35.21 9.63
CA THR A 110 1.99 35.63 8.51
C THR A 110 1.57 34.96 7.21
N LEU A 111 1.35 35.72 6.16
CA LEU A 111 1.00 35.18 4.84
C LEU A 111 2.21 34.46 4.21
N LEU A 112 1.94 33.27 3.68
CA LEU A 112 2.96 32.47 3.00
C LEU A 112 3.10 32.82 1.51
N GLY A 113 2.01 33.34 0.90
CA GLY A 113 1.87 33.48 -0.54
C GLY A 113 1.63 32.11 -1.22
N THR A 114 1.24 32.12 -2.49
CA THR A 114 0.86 30.90 -3.25
C THR A 114 1.98 29.88 -3.27
N GLY A 115 3.20 30.27 -3.62
CA GLY A 115 4.37 29.37 -3.63
C GLY A 115 4.76 28.84 -2.24
N GLY A 116 4.52 29.63 -1.17
CA GLY A 116 4.74 29.19 0.20
C GLY A 116 3.72 28.13 0.63
N LEU A 117 2.45 28.31 0.27
CA LEU A 117 1.40 27.34 0.52
C LEU A 117 1.67 26.01 -0.18
N VAL A 118 1.97 26.03 -1.49
CA VAL A 118 2.31 24.83 -2.25
C VAL A 118 3.43 24.03 -1.56
N ARG A 119 4.52 24.69 -1.15
CA ARG A 119 5.62 24.02 -0.45
C ARG A 119 5.21 23.45 0.89
N ALA A 120 4.43 24.21 1.68
CA ALA A 120 4.00 23.78 3.01
C ALA A 120 3.06 22.56 2.93
N TYR A 121 2.04 22.58 2.06
CA TYR A 121 1.15 21.42 1.86
C TYR A 121 1.90 20.19 1.34
N THR A 122 2.80 20.36 0.37
CA THR A 122 3.68 19.30 -0.14
C THR A 122 4.53 18.69 0.97
N GLN A 123 5.14 19.53 1.81
CA GLN A 123 6.01 19.05 2.90
C GLN A 123 5.21 18.38 4.01
N ALA A 124 4.02 18.90 4.35
CA ALA A 124 3.16 18.27 5.36
C ALA A 124 2.74 16.85 4.95
N VAL A 125 2.35 16.65 3.68
CA VAL A 125 2.00 15.30 3.19
C VAL A 125 3.22 14.37 3.23
N LYS A 126 4.40 14.83 2.84
CA LYS A 126 5.64 14.05 2.92
C LYS A 126 5.96 13.63 4.35
N GLU A 127 5.79 14.55 5.30
CA GLU A 127 5.98 14.27 6.73
C GLU A 127 4.99 13.23 7.23
N GLY A 128 3.69 13.36 6.88
CA GLY A 128 2.69 12.36 7.22
C GLY A 128 3.01 10.98 6.62
N LEU A 129 3.46 10.92 5.36
CA LEU A 129 3.85 9.67 4.70
C LEU A 129 5.07 9.01 5.36
N ALA A 130 6.00 9.78 5.91
CA ALA A 130 7.16 9.23 6.62
C ALA A 130 6.80 8.46 7.89
N HIS A 131 5.60 8.69 8.45
CA HIS A 131 5.07 7.99 9.62
C HIS A 131 4.07 6.86 9.25
N CYS A 132 3.92 6.56 7.96
CA CYS A 132 3.07 5.48 7.49
C CYS A 132 3.88 4.19 7.31
N GLU A 133 3.21 3.06 7.57
CA GLU A 133 3.74 1.76 7.16
C GLU A 133 3.17 1.39 5.79
N THR A 134 4.02 0.92 4.90
CA THR A 134 3.64 0.53 3.54
C THR A 134 4.05 -0.90 3.24
N GLY A 135 3.37 -1.51 2.27
CA GLY A 135 3.71 -2.81 1.73
C GLY A 135 3.41 -2.86 0.24
N ILE A 136 3.77 -3.96 -0.40
CA ILE A 136 3.49 -4.18 -1.81
C ILE A 136 2.36 -5.22 -1.93
N MET A 137 1.23 -4.81 -2.48
CA MET A 137 0.20 -5.74 -2.92
C MET A 137 0.69 -6.43 -4.19
N ARG A 138 0.81 -7.76 -4.17
CA ARG A 138 1.24 -8.57 -5.31
C ARG A 138 0.19 -9.58 -5.69
N LYS A 139 0.09 -9.87 -6.99
CA LYS A 139 -0.66 -11.03 -7.47
C LYS A 139 0.15 -12.27 -7.15
N GLY A 140 -0.47 -13.21 -6.47
CA GLY A 140 0.14 -14.47 -6.06
C GLY A 140 -0.67 -15.67 -6.51
N CYS A 141 -0.04 -16.83 -6.41
CA CYS A 141 -0.69 -18.12 -6.56
C CYS A 141 -0.49 -18.96 -5.29
N GLU A 142 -1.54 -19.65 -4.93
CA GLU A 142 -1.52 -20.64 -3.85
C GLU A 142 -1.24 -22.02 -4.45
N LEU A 143 -0.17 -22.67 -4.00
CA LEU A 143 0.24 -23.99 -4.46
C LEU A 143 0.14 -25.00 -3.32
N GLU A 144 -0.51 -26.12 -3.58
CA GLU A 144 -0.37 -27.33 -2.74
C GLU A 144 0.84 -28.11 -3.24
N VAL A 145 1.75 -28.42 -2.31
CA VAL A 145 2.98 -29.19 -2.55
C VAL A 145 2.92 -30.46 -1.69
N ALA A 146 2.61 -31.59 -2.30
CA ALA A 146 2.49 -32.87 -1.61
C ALA A 146 3.76 -33.72 -1.81
N THR A 147 4.28 -34.29 -0.73
CA THR A 147 5.49 -35.10 -0.71
C THR A 147 5.42 -36.23 0.34
N ASP A 148 6.32 -37.21 0.24
CA ASP A 148 6.53 -38.18 1.30
C ASP A 148 7.40 -37.58 2.44
N TYR A 149 7.45 -38.25 3.60
CA TYR A 149 8.22 -37.81 4.76
C TYR A 149 9.74 -37.74 4.52
N ASN A 150 10.27 -38.49 3.57
CA ASN A 150 11.74 -38.54 3.31
C ASN A 150 12.22 -37.23 2.68
N ASP A 151 11.40 -36.57 1.91
CA ASP A 151 11.76 -35.33 1.20
C ASP A 151 11.35 -34.05 1.93
N VAL A 152 10.61 -34.14 3.09
CA VAL A 152 10.18 -33.00 3.88
C VAL A 152 11.34 -32.08 4.26
N GLY A 153 12.43 -32.65 4.78
CA GLY A 153 13.60 -31.87 5.20
C GLY A 153 14.26 -31.10 4.05
N LYS A 154 14.28 -31.69 2.84
CA LYS A 154 14.83 -31.05 1.64
C LYS A 154 13.94 -29.86 1.22
N LEU A 155 12.62 -30.05 1.26
CA LEU A 155 11.66 -28.98 0.92
C LEU A 155 11.72 -27.83 1.93
N GLN A 156 11.74 -28.14 3.23
CA GLN A 156 11.88 -27.12 4.28
C GLN A 156 13.20 -26.35 4.17
N TYR A 157 14.30 -27.02 3.85
CA TYR A 157 15.57 -26.35 3.58
C TYR A 157 15.46 -25.41 2.37
N TYR A 158 14.87 -25.89 1.27
CA TYR A 158 14.64 -25.05 0.08
C TYR A 158 13.76 -23.83 0.41
N PHE A 159 12.66 -24.03 1.14
CA PHE A 159 11.78 -22.93 1.56
C PHE A 159 12.56 -21.87 2.36
N GLY A 160 13.36 -22.30 3.34
CA GLY A 160 14.20 -21.40 4.12
C GLY A 160 15.21 -20.62 3.26
N GLN A 161 15.86 -21.27 2.28
CA GLN A 161 16.79 -20.61 1.36
C GLN A 161 16.13 -19.57 0.45
N GLN A 162 14.85 -19.77 0.10
CA GLN A 162 14.09 -18.86 -0.77
C GLN A 162 13.24 -17.85 0.01
N GLY A 163 13.28 -17.87 1.35
CA GLY A 163 12.43 -17.04 2.19
C GLY A 163 10.93 -17.36 2.05
N ILE A 164 10.59 -18.58 1.61
CA ILE A 164 9.21 -19.04 1.47
C ILE A 164 8.75 -19.59 2.82
N VAL A 165 7.67 -19.04 3.37
CA VAL A 165 7.02 -19.56 4.58
C VAL A 165 5.71 -20.20 4.14
N PRO A 166 5.54 -21.53 4.32
CA PRO A 166 4.25 -22.17 4.07
C PRO A 166 3.15 -21.51 4.90
N THR A 167 2.02 -21.24 4.28
CA THR A 167 0.83 -20.70 4.96
C THR A 167 0.12 -21.77 5.79
N ASP A 168 0.28 -23.04 5.38
CA ASP A 168 -0.21 -24.20 6.12
C ASP A 168 0.67 -25.43 5.86
N SER A 169 0.63 -26.40 6.79
CA SER A 169 1.38 -27.67 6.70
C SER A 169 0.54 -28.79 7.31
N ILE A 170 0.12 -29.73 6.48
CA ILE A 170 -0.75 -30.84 6.85
C ILE A 170 0.08 -32.12 6.86
N TYR A 171 0.13 -32.79 7.99
CA TYR A 171 0.85 -34.05 8.21
C TYR A 171 -0.16 -35.18 8.37
N ALA A 172 -0.24 -36.03 7.32
CA ALA A 172 -1.13 -37.18 7.29
C ALA A 172 -0.38 -38.41 6.70
N GLU A 173 -0.98 -39.21 5.85
CA GLU A 173 -0.30 -40.28 5.11
C GLU A 173 0.88 -39.72 4.27
N ASN A 174 0.68 -38.53 3.69
CA ASN A 174 1.68 -37.71 3.02
C ASN A 174 1.70 -36.32 3.67
N VAL A 175 2.79 -35.59 3.47
CA VAL A 175 2.91 -34.21 3.94
C VAL A 175 2.52 -33.26 2.81
N LYS A 176 1.66 -32.30 3.13
CA LYS A 176 1.24 -31.25 2.22
C LYS A 176 1.63 -29.89 2.78
N PHE A 177 2.28 -29.06 1.97
CA PHE A 177 2.57 -27.68 2.26
C PHE A 177 1.71 -26.79 1.36
N ILE A 178 1.09 -25.76 1.94
CA ILE A 178 0.41 -24.71 1.17
C ILE A 178 1.35 -23.52 1.10
N LEU A 179 1.73 -23.15 -0.13
CA LEU A 179 2.65 -22.04 -0.39
C LEU A 179 1.86 -20.91 -1.06
N LEU A 180 2.04 -19.68 -0.58
CA LEU A 180 1.59 -18.47 -1.26
C LEU A 180 2.80 -17.74 -1.80
N ILE A 181 2.93 -17.68 -3.12
CA ILE A 181 4.09 -17.11 -3.81
C ILE A 181 3.66 -16.12 -4.89
N PRO A 182 4.50 -15.14 -5.25
CA PRO A 182 4.26 -14.29 -6.42
C PRO A 182 4.09 -15.11 -7.70
N VAL A 183 3.11 -14.74 -8.55
CA VAL A 183 2.84 -15.45 -9.81
C VAL A 183 4.08 -15.53 -10.69
N GLU A 184 4.87 -14.46 -10.74
CA GLU A 184 6.10 -14.40 -11.53
C GLU A 184 7.19 -15.40 -11.07
N LYS A 185 7.07 -15.93 -9.86
CA LYS A 185 7.99 -16.94 -9.31
C LYS A 185 7.47 -18.38 -9.47
N GLU A 186 6.23 -18.58 -9.90
CA GLU A 186 5.58 -19.90 -9.93
C GLU A 186 6.41 -20.94 -10.70
N GLU A 187 6.77 -20.66 -11.95
CA GLU A 187 7.51 -21.60 -12.79
C GLU A 187 8.87 -21.98 -12.20
N LYS A 188 9.60 -20.98 -11.67
CA LYS A 188 10.91 -21.22 -11.04
C LYS A 188 10.78 -22.09 -9.78
N VAL A 189 9.76 -21.81 -8.95
CA VAL A 189 9.51 -22.59 -7.72
C VAL A 189 9.13 -24.02 -8.08
N ARG A 190 8.21 -24.24 -9.01
CA ARG A 190 7.83 -25.58 -9.48
C ARG A 190 9.03 -26.37 -9.97
N LYS A 191 9.86 -25.79 -10.82
CA LYS A 191 11.07 -26.42 -11.33
C LYS A 191 12.01 -26.84 -10.20
N ASN A 192 12.33 -25.93 -9.29
CA ASN A 192 13.26 -26.21 -8.20
C ASN A 192 12.73 -27.26 -7.22
N LEU A 193 11.43 -27.25 -6.90
CA LEU A 193 10.82 -28.27 -6.04
C LEU A 193 10.89 -29.65 -6.69
N THR A 194 10.62 -29.73 -8.00
CA THR A 194 10.71 -30.98 -8.77
C THR A 194 12.15 -31.53 -8.79
N GLU A 195 13.12 -30.64 -9.01
CA GLU A 195 14.56 -31.04 -9.00
C GLU A 195 15.00 -31.47 -7.59
N THR A 196 14.62 -30.75 -6.54
CA THR A 196 14.98 -31.07 -5.15
C THR A 196 14.49 -32.45 -4.71
N THR A 197 13.34 -32.89 -5.23
CA THR A 197 12.73 -34.18 -4.88
C THR A 197 12.92 -35.26 -5.95
N CYS A 198 13.76 -35.01 -6.95
CA CYS A 198 13.96 -35.91 -8.08
C CYS A 198 12.63 -36.31 -8.77
N GLY A 199 11.73 -35.39 -8.91
CA GLY A 199 10.45 -35.58 -9.60
C GLY A 199 9.33 -36.22 -8.76
N LYS A 200 9.53 -36.47 -7.46
CA LYS A 200 8.55 -37.16 -6.63
C LYS A 200 7.43 -36.24 -6.09
N VAL A 201 7.72 -34.95 -5.98
CA VAL A 201 6.74 -33.98 -5.47
C VAL A 201 5.56 -33.83 -6.43
N LYS A 202 4.36 -33.72 -5.87
CA LYS A 202 3.15 -33.32 -6.63
C LYS A 202 2.82 -31.87 -6.29
N ILE A 203 2.65 -31.04 -7.32
CA ILE A 203 2.38 -29.61 -7.15
C ILE A 203 1.10 -29.25 -7.90
N GLU A 204 0.09 -28.80 -7.16
CA GLU A 204 -1.19 -28.35 -7.69
C GLU A 204 -1.37 -26.85 -7.41
N LYS A 205 -1.86 -26.11 -8.40
CA LYS A 205 -2.25 -24.71 -8.23
C LYS A 205 -3.70 -24.66 -7.75
N LEU A 206 -3.92 -24.14 -6.55
CA LEU A 206 -5.24 -24.07 -5.94
C LEU A 206 -6.03 -22.86 -6.46
N LYS A 207 -5.42 -21.67 -6.36
CA LYS A 207 -6.05 -20.40 -6.80
C LYS A 207 -5.03 -19.32 -7.04
N GLU A 208 -5.48 -18.26 -7.71
CA GLU A 208 -4.79 -16.97 -7.73
C GLU A 208 -5.43 -16.02 -6.72
N THR A 209 -4.61 -15.22 -6.04
CA THR A 209 -5.06 -14.26 -5.03
C THR A 209 -4.10 -13.09 -4.97
N TYR A 210 -4.47 -12.03 -4.25
CA TYR A 210 -3.54 -10.96 -3.91
C TYR A 210 -3.09 -11.11 -2.46
N PHE A 211 -1.84 -10.78 -2.20
CA PHE A 211 -1.27 -10.76 -0.86
C PHE A 211 -0.34 -9.57 -0.68
N ILE A 212 -0.12 -9.19 0.58
CA ILE A 212 0.79 -8.10 0.93
C ILE A 212 2.15 -8.69 1.24
N ASP A 213 3.14 -8.27 0.45
CA ASP A 213 4.55 -8.49 0.72
C ASP A 213 5.06 -7.32 1.56
N LYS A 214 5.57 -7.60 2.76
CA LYS A 214 6.17 -6.57 3.61
C LYS A 214 7.57 -6.30 3.10
N GLU A 215 7.85 -5.04 2.81
CA GLU A 215 9.21 -4.58 2.45
C GLU A 215 10.17 -4.67 3.64
#